data_7a7d4f494d15eb4e272dbef3d413cb9c
#
_entry.id   7a7d4f494d15eb4e272dbef3d413cb9c
#
_cell.length_a   1.000
_cell.length_b   1.000
_cell.length_c   1.000
_cell.angle_alpha   90.00
_cell.angle_beta   90.00
_cell.angle_gamma   90.00
#
_symmetry.space_group_name_H-M   'P 1'
#
loop_
_entity.id
_entity.type
_entity.pdbx_description
1 polymer ?
#
loop_
_entity_poly.entity_id
_entity_poly.type
_entity_poly.pdbx_seq_one_letter_code
_entity_poly.pdbx_strand_id
1 'polypeptide(L)'
;MPNLGFYTQPDGPVENWAVLLPDGKIKEAMAAQEEAVHHAVRDMVYVAEQMYDVGADGFQLDTSGAAGDADFLAALQACEEITAKFPGMGVEIGMAGEFVLGMHGRLKYKDVRLAGLYPHKQVKLAEQAGASIFGAVVNTNCNKSFPWNIARVCTFLKACSEVAEIPVHANVGMGVNGIPMCEILPSDVVSKADKAIVEICRLDGL
;
A
#
# COMPACT_ATOMS: atom_id res chain seq x y z
N MET A 1 -3.70 6.63 -3.84
CA MET A 1 -2.95 6.16 -5.04
C MET A 1 -3.81 6.23 -6.27
N PRO A 2 -3.33 6.72 -7.42
CA PRO A 2 -4.04 6.59 -8.68
C PRO A 2 -4.12 5.13 -9.10
N ASN A 3 -5.23 4.72 -9.71
CA ASN A 3 -5.33 3.39 -10.32
C ASN A 3 -4.52 3.39 -11.63
N LEU A 4 -3.51 2.55 -11.72
CA LEU A 4 -2.64 2.45 -12.90
C LEU A 4 -3.41 2.16 -14.21
N GLY A 5 -4.56 1.50 -14.12
CA GLY A 5 -5.43 1.25 -15.27
C GLY A 5 -5.93 2.52 -15.96
N PHE A 6 -6.01 3.65 -15.28
CA PHE A 6 -6.42 4.92 -15.89
C PHE A 6 -5.38 5.49 -16.87
N TYR A 7 -4.14 5.03 -16.80
CA TYR A 7 -3.11 5.42 -17.75
C TYR A 7 -3.12 4.59 -19.03
N THR A 8 -3.95 3.56 -19.11
CA THR A 8 -4.04 2.71 -20.31
C THR A 8 -5.03 3.21 -21.34
N GLN A 9 -4.77 2.90 -22.59
CA GLN A 9 -5.70 3.16 -23.69
C GLN A 9 -7.05 2.47 -23.44
N PRO A 10 -8.19 3.09 -23.83
CA PRO A 10 -8.28 4.33 -24.62
C PRO A 10 -8.15 5.64 -23.82
N ASP A 11 -8.20 5.59 -22.48
CA ASP A 11 -8.30 6.79 -21.63
C ASP A 11 -6.93 7.43 -21.35
N GLY A 12 -5.85 6.63 -21.38
CA GLY A 12 -4.49 7.07 -21.12
C GLY A 12 -3.52 6.80 -22.29
N PRO A 13 -2.26 7.22 -22.16
CA PRO A 13 -1.28 7.10 -23.25
C PRO A 13 -0.66 5.70 -23.38
N VAL A 14 -0.78 4.84 -22.36
CA VAL A 14 -0.08 3.57 -22.26
C VAL A 14 -0.86 2.44 -22.93
N GLU A 15 -0.18 1.47 -23.55
CA GLU A 15 -0.82 0.26 -24.05
C GLU A 15 -1.59 -0.49 -22.95
N ASN A 16 -2.73 -1.07 -23.30
CA ASN A 16 -3.55 -1.78 -22.31
C ASN A 16 -3.04 -3.21 -22.08
N TRP A 17 -2.36 -3.43 -20.95
CA TRP A 17 -1.85 -4.76 -20.60
C TRP A 17 -2.94 -5.81 -20.38
N ALA A 18 -4.18 -5.42 -20.07
CA ALA A 18 -5.30 -6.36 -19.97
C ALA A 18 -5.67 -6.95 -21.32
N VAL A 19 -5.34 -6.27 -22.41
CA VAL A 19 -5.47 -6.79 -23.79
C VAL A 19 -4.24 -7.60 -24.19
N LEU A 20 -3.05 -7.14 -23.80
CA LEU A 20 -1.78 -7.79 -24.17
C LEU A 20 -1.60 -9.16 -23.49
N LEU A 21 -2.05 -9.30 -22.25
CA LEU A 21 -1.85 -10.52 -21.46
C LEU A 21 -2.55 -11.77 -22.05
N PRO A 22 -3.84 -11.72 -22.43
CA PRO A 22 -4.49 -12.85 -23.08
C PRO A 22 -3.84 -13.29 -24.40
N ASP A 23 -3.21 -12.34 -25.10
CA ASP A 23 -2.46 -12.59 -26.34
C ASP A 23 -1.06 -13.17 -26.10
N GLY A 24 -0.68 -13.41 -24.85
CA GLY A 24 0.66 -13.90 -24.49
C GLY A 24 1.79 -12.91 -24.66
N LYS A 25 1.50 -11.62 -24.89
CA LYS A 25 2.47 -10.54 -25.05
C LYS A 25 2.98 -10.04 -23.69
N ILE A 26 3.64 -10.94 -22.96
CA ILE A 26 4.03 -10.71 -21.56
C ILE A 26 5.04 -9.56 -21.41
N LYS A 27 6.02 -9.47 -22.31
CA LYS A 27 7.06 -8.44 -22.25
C LYS A 27 6.48 -7.05 -22.51
N GLU A 28 5.60 -6.95 -23.48
CA GLU A 28 4.89 -5.72 -23.83
C GLU A 28 3.96 -5.29 -22.68
N ALA A 29 3.24 -6.22 -22.09
CA ALA A 29 2.38 -5.94 -20.94
C ALA A 29 3.19 -5.44 -19.72
N MET A 30 4.36 -6.00 -19.48
CA MET A 30 5.26 -5.53 -18.40
C MET A 30 5.80 -4.13 -18.69
N ALA A 31 6.24 -3.86 -19.93
CA ALA A 31 6.72 -2.54 -20.32
C ALA A 31 5.62 -1.46 -20.20
N ALA A 32 4.40 -1.79 -20.63
CA ALA A 32 3.25 -0.91 -20.46
C ALA A 32 2.95 -0.62 -18.98
N GLN A 33 3.08 -1.61 -18.11
CA GLN A 33 2.87 -1.42 -16.68
C GLN A 33 3.98 -0.54 -16.05
N GLU A 34 5.24 -0.72 -16.45
CA GLU A 34 6.35 0.13 -16.02
C GLU A 34 6.17 1.59 -16.50
N GLU A 35 5.69 1.78 -17.72
CA GLU A 35 5.35 3.11 -18.24
C GLU A 35 4.22 3.76 -17.43
N ALA A 36 3.18 3.02 -17.08
CA ALA A 36 2.11 3.52 -16.22
C ALA A 36 2.62 3.92 -14.81
N VAL A 37 3.59 3.20 -14.26
CA VAL A 37 4.26 3.58 -13.00
C VAL A 37 4.87 4.99 -13.11
N HIS A 38 5.58 5.30 -14.19
CA HIS A 38 6.18 6.63 -14.38
C HIS A 38 5.13 7.76 -14.44
N HIS A 39 3.99 7.50 -15.07
CA HIS A 39 2.88 8.45 -15.07
C HIS A 39 2.31 8.66 -13.68
N ALA A 40 2.05 7.58 -12.95
CA ALA A 40 1.52 7.63 -11.59
C ALA A 40 2.46 8.38 -10.62
N VAL A 41 3.76 8.13 -10.70
CA VAL A 41 4.76 8.83 -9.88
C VAL A 41 4.71 10.35 -10.13
N ARG A 42 4.71 10.79 -11.39
CA ARG A 42 4.61 12.21 -11.72
C ARG A 42 3.35 12.85 -11.16
N ASP A 43 2.21 12.20 -11.29
CA ASP A 43 0.94 12.73 -10.83
C ASP A 43 0.91 12.83 -9.29
N MET A 44 1.41 11.82 -8.58
CA MET A 44 1.51 11.86 -7.12
C MET A 44 2.45 12.96 -6.63
N VAL A 45 3.60 13.12 -7.27
CA VAL A 45 4.55 14.18 -6.94
C VAL A 45 3.95 15.56 -7.23
N TYR A 46 3.24 15.72 -8.35
CA TYR A 46 2.53 16.97 -8.66
C TYR A 46 1.48 17.32 -7.61
N VAL A 47 0.65 16.36 -7.20
CA VAL A 47 -0.35 16.59 -6.15
C VAL A 47 0.31 16.93 -4.82
N ALA A 48 1.39 16.24 -4.45
CA ALA A 48 2.14 16.52 -3.24
C ALA A 48 2.72 17.96 -3.25
N GLU A 49 3.23 18.43 -4.40
CA GLU A 49 3.69 19.81 -4.57
C GLU A 49 2.58 20.82 -4.31
N GLN A 50 1.40 20.61 -4.90
CA GLN A 50 0.26 21.51 -4.68
C GLN A 50 -0.20 21.50 -3.20
N MET A 51 -0.14 20.36 -2.53
CA MET A 51 -0.46 20.26 -1.11
C MET A 51 0.60 20.94 -0.23
N TYR A 52 1.88 20.78 -0.57
CA TYR A 52 2.98 21.44 0.12
C TYR A 52 2.87 22.98 0.02
N ASP A 53 2.54 23.49 -1.15
CA ASP A 53 2.40 24.93 -1.42
C ASP A 53 1.26 25.58 -0.63
N VAL A 54 0.23 24.84 -0.26
CA VAL A 54 -0.86 25.30 0.61
C VAL A 54 -0.63 25.00 2.08
N GLY A 55 0.54 24.49 2.46
CA GLY A 55 0.97 24.27 3.83
C GLY A 55 0.55 22.95 4.46
N ALA A 56 0.37 21.89 3.66
CA ALA A 56 0.15 20.55 4.21
C ALA A 56 1.42 20.02 4.89
N ASP A 57 1.27 19.46 6.09
CA ASP A 57 2.36 18.88 6.86
C ASP A 57 2.69 17.42 6.45
N GLY A 58 1.81 16.77 5.74
CA GLY A 58 1.98 15.39 5.33
C GLY A 58 1.16 14.99 4.11
N PHE A 59 1.53 13.87 3.53
CA PHE A 59 0.92 13.27 2.35
C PHE A 59 0.79 11.76 2.52
N GLN A 60 -0.40 11.22 2.27
CA GLN A 60 -0.65 9.80 2.38
C GLN A 60 -0.76 9.15 1.00
N LEU A 61 0.09 8.16 0.75
CA LEU A 61 0.01 7.26 -0.39
C LEU A 61 -0.80 6.02 0.01
N ASP A 62 -2.12 6.18 0.07
CA ASP A 62 -3.04 5.13 0.53
C ASP A 62 -3.38 4.13 -0.58
N THR A 63 -3.82 2.94 -0.16
CA THR A 63 -4.14 1.81 -1.04
C THR A 63 -2.98 1.33 -1.91
N SER A 64 -1.74 1.53 -1.44
CA SER A 64 -0.54 1.08 -2.12
C SER A 64 -0.52 -0.44 -2.26
N GLY A 65 -0.19 -0.92 -3.45
CA GLY A 65 -0.17 -2.35 -3.75
C GLY A 65 -1.54 -2.98 -4.03
N ALA A 66 -2.63 -2.18 -4.12
CA ALA A 66 -3.97 -2.69 -4.42
C ALA A 66 -4.03 -3.39 -5.79
N ALA A 67 -3.31 -2.85 -6.78
CA ALA A 67 -3.19 -3.43 -8.12
C ALA A 67 -1.93 -4.31 -8.28
N GLY A 68 -1.12 -4.45 -7.23
CA GLY A 68 0.04 -5.33 -7.20
C GLY A 68 1.39 -4.64 -7.10
N ASP A 69 2.44 -5.28 -7.60
CA ASP A 69 3.82 -4.85 -7.45
C ASP A 69 4.15 -3.54 -8.19
N ALA A 70 3.51 -3.26 -9.32
CA ALA A 70 3.67 -2.00 -10.04
C ALA A 70 3.12 -0.81 -9.24
N ASP A 71 1.97 -0.99 -8.63
CA ASP A 71 1.33 0.01 -7.79
C ASP A 71 2.17 0.32 -6.53
N PHE A 72 2.70 -0.72 -5.90
CA PHE A 72 3.62 -0.54 -4.77
C PHE A 72 4.95 0.11 -5.21
N LEU A 73 5.47 -0.24 -6.39
CA LEU A 73 6.65 0.42 -6.95
C LEU A 73 6.42 1.92 -7.16
N ALA A 74 5.26 2.28 -7.70
CA ALA A 74 4.88 3.68 -7.89
C ALA A 74 4.84 4.45 -6.55
N ALA A 75 4.28 3.84 -5.50
CA ALA A 75 4.25 4.43 -4.17
C ALA A 75 5.65 4.66 -3.59
N LEU A 76 6.55 3.67 -3.70
CA LEU A 76 7.92 3.78 -3.21
C LEU A 76 8.71 4.87 -3.95
N GLN A 77 8.60 4.92 -5.29
CA GLN A 77 9.28 5.94 -6.10
C GLN A 77 8.71 7.34 -5.83
N ALA A 78 7.40 7.47 -5.72
CA ALA A 78 6.77 8.75 -5.39
C ALA A 78 7.19 9.23 -3.99
N CYS A 79 7.21 8.35 -3.00
CA CYS A 79 7.69 8.67 -1.65
C CYS A 79 9.13 9.19 -1.68
N GLU A 80 10.03 8.52 -2.39
CA GLU A 80 11.43 8.92 -2.53
C GLU A 80 11.58 10.32 -3.18
N GLU A 81 10.78 10.60 -4.23
CA GLU A 81 10.79 11.91 -4.88
C GLU A 81 10.17 13.01 -4.01
N ILE A 82 9.04 12.73 -3.34
CA ILE A 82 8.35 13.70 -2.47
C ILE A 82 9.24 14.08 -1.29
N THR A 83 9.83 13.11 -0.61
CA THR A 83 10.72 13.39 0.54
C THR A 83 11.98 14.13 0.16
N ALA A 84 12.51 13.90 -1.05
CA ALA A 84 13.66 14.63 -1.57
C ALA A 84 13.32 16.08 -1.97
N LYS A 85 12.13 16.32 -2.53
CA LYS A 85 11.72 17.65 -3.01
C LYS A 85 11.15 18.54 -1.90
N PHE A 86 10.44 17.97 -0.94
CA PHE A 86 9.68 18.71 0.07
C PHE A 86 10.14 18.33 1.49
N PRO A 87 11.31 18.82 1.91
CA PRO A 87 11.86 18.53 3.23
C PRO A 87 10.91 19.04 4.32
N GLY A 88 10.59 18.19 5.28
CA GLY A 88 9.64 18.49 6.35
C GLY A 88 8.21 18.04 6.09
N MET A 89 7.85 17.64 4.87
CA MET A 89 6.58 16.98 4.57
C MET A 89 6.67 15.51 4.96
N GLY A 90 5.84 15.06 5.89
CA GLY A 90 5.75 13.64 6.25
C GLY A 90 5.05 12.84 5.15
N VAL A 91 5.56 11.65 4.84
CA VAL A 91 4.90 10.75 3.89
C VAL A 91 4.52 9.45 4.58
N GLU A 92 3.25 9.10 4.50
CA GLU A 92 2.75 7.79 4.90
C GLU A 92 2.55 6.90 3.67
N ILE A 93 2.99 5.65 3.75
CA ILE A 93 2.64 4.61 2.78
C ILE A 93 1.66 3.65 3.44
N GLY A 94 0.39 3.69 3.00
CA GLY A 94 -0.68 2.80 3.46
C GLY A 94 -0.91 1.64 2.49
N MET A 95 -0.78 0.41 2.97
CA MET A 95 -0.89 -0.79 2.15
C MET A 95 -2.32 -1.31 2.05
N ALA A 96 -2.70 -1.79 0.87
CA ALA A 96 -4.04 -2.34 0.61
C ALA A 96 -4.17 -3.84 0.85
N GLY A 97 -3.07 -4.60 0.78
CA GLY A 97 -3.09 -6.05 0.87
C GLY A 97 -2.03 -6.62 1.81
N GLU A 98 -2.33 -7.78 2.41
CA GLU A 98 -1.40 -8.45 3.33
C GLU A 98 -0.10 -8.90 2.68
N PHE A 99 -0.11 -9.12 1.38
CA PHE A 99 1.07 -9.37 0.58
C PHE A 99 0.92 -8.73 -0.81
N VAL A 100 2.03 -8.37 -1.41
CA VAL A 100 2.05 -7.74 -2.71
C VAL A 100 1.84 -8.78 -3.80
N LEU A 101 0.76 -8.64 -4.58
CA LEU A 101 0.56 -9.41 -5.80
C LEU A 101 1.49 -8.89 -6.90
N GLY A 102 1.79 -9.69 -7.91
CA GLY A 102 2.63 -9.24 -9.01
C GLY A 102 2.23 -9.82 -10.35
N MET A 103 2.23 -9.01 -11.39
CA MET A 103 2.17 -9.48 -12.75
C MET A 103 3.52 -10.17 -13.06
N HIS A 104 3.51 -11.48 -13.14
CA HIS A 104 4.72 -12.31 -13.30
C HIS A 104 5.83 -12.11 -12.25
N GLY A 105 5.59 -11.25 -11.25
CA GLY A 105 6.42 -11.09 -10.06
C GLY A 105 7.87 -10.71 -10.30
N ARG A 106 8.17 -9.83 -11.25
CA ARG A 106 9.54 -9.44 -11.62
C ARG A 106 9.94 -8.04 -11.20
N LEU A 107 8.99 -7.18 -10.89
CA LEU A 107 9.29 -5.80 -10.50
C LEU A 107 10.10 -5.76 -9.20
N LYS A 108 11.06 -4.85 -9.18
CA LYS A 108 11.98 -4.67 -8.06
C LYS A 108 12.08 -3.20 -7.67
N TYR A 109 12.35 -2.98 -6.41
CA TYR A 109 12.80 -1.70 -5.88
C TYR A 109 14.12 -1.94 -5.13
N LYS A 110 15.18 -1.19 -5.46
CA LYS A 110 16.53 -1.36 -4.90
C LYS A 110 16.97 -2.84 -4.78
N ASP A 111 16.83 -3.57 -5.89
CA ASP A 111 17.15 -5.01 -6.02
C ASP A 111 16.24 -5.98 -5.24
N VAL A 112 15.29 -5.50 -4.45
CA VAL A 112 14.31 -6.35 -3.76
C VAL A 112 13.12 -6.59 -4.67
N ARG A 113 12.80 -7.86 -4.90
CA ARG A 113 11.58 -8.25 -5.61
C ARG A 113 10.34 -7.89 -4.78
N LEU A 114 9.38 -7.18 -5.37
CA LEU A 114 8.22 -6.67 -4.67
C LEU A 114 7.12 -7.72 -4.47
N ALA A 115 6.88 -8.56 -5.48
CA ALA A 115 5.83 -9.58 -5.41
C ALA A 115 6.07 -10.59 -4.27
N GLY A 116 5.03 -10.83 -3.47
CA GLY A 116 5.05 -11.76 -2.35
C GLY A 116 5.54 -11.17 -1.02
N LEU A 117 5.83 -9.87 -0.95
CA LEU A 117 6.27 -9.23 0.28
C LEU A 117 5.12 -9.08 1.28
N TYR A 118 5.34 -9.53 2.51
CA TYR A 118 4.49 -9.33 3.68
C TYR A 118 4.85 -8.05 4.45
N PRO A 119 4.00 -7.54 5.35
CA PRO A 119 4.17 -6.24 6.02
C PRO A 119 5.54 -5.99 6.65
N HIS A 120 6.15 -7.00 7.29
CA HIS A 120 7.48 -6.88 7.89
C HIS A 120 8.62 -6.65 6.88
N LYS A 121 8.38 -6.92 5.59
CA LYS A 121 9.31 -6.60 4.50
C LYS A 121 8.89 -5.35 3.74
N GLN A 122 7.58 -5.10 3.65
CA GLN A 122 7.04 -3.89 3.03
C GLN A 122 7.50 -2.64 3.79
N VAL A 123 7.42 -2.64 5.13
CA VAL A 123 7.85 -1.52 5.97
C VAL A 123 9.31 -1.16 5.74
N LYS A 124 10.20 -2.16 5.59
CA LYS A 124 11.62 -1.90 5.33
C LYS A 124 11.87 -1.19 3.99
N LEU A 125 11.06 -1.44 2.97
CA LEU A 125 11.15 -0.71 1.71
C LEU A 125 10.55 0.70 1.83
N ALA A 126 9.47 0.86 2.58
CA ALA A 126 8.90 2.17 2.88
C ALA A 126 9.91 3.07 3.61
N GLU A 127 10.60 2.55 4.62
CA GLU A 127 11.70 3.24 5.31
C GLU A 127 12.82 3.66 4.35
N GLN A 128 13.24 2.76 3.47
CA GLN A 128 14.27 3.04 2.46
C GLN A 128 13.83 4.08 1.42
N ALA A 129 12.53 4.23 1.19
CA ALA A 129 11.95 5.26 0.35
C ALA A 129 11.78 6.60 1.07
N GLY A 130 12.04 6.66 2.38
CA GLY A 130 11.93 7.86 3.19
C GLY A 130 10.55 8.09 3.82
N ALA A 131 9.69 7.07 3.88
CA ALA A 131 8.41 7.19 4.55
C ALA A 131 8.58 7.53 6.04
N SER A 132 7.72 8.41 6.54
CA SER A 132 7.67 8.84 7.94
C SER A 132 6.76 7.96 8.79
N ILE A 133 5.76 7.33 8.17
CA ILE A 133 4.80 6.43 8.80
C ILE A 133 4.50 5.30 7.83
N PHE A 134 4.28 4.11 8.36
CA PHE A 134 3.83 2.97 7.59
C PHE A 134 2.45 2.51 8.03
N GLY A 135 1.48 2.61 7.11
CA GLY A 135 0.15 2.08 7.28
C GLY A 135 0.11 0.60 6.90
N ALA A 136 0.25 -0.28 7.87
CA ALA A 136 0.17 -1.71 7.61
C ALA A 136 -1.26 -2.13 7.31
N VAL A 137 -1.44 -3.06 6.37
CA VAL A 137 -2.75 -3.56 6.01
C VAL A 137 -3.40 -4.31 7.17
N VAL A 138 -4.70 -4.14 7.30
CA VAL A 138 -5.56 -4.88 8.23
C VAL A 138 -6.60 -5.76 7.54
N ASN A 139 -6.76 -5.61 6.24
CA ASN A 139 -7.65 -6.45 5.46
C ASN A 139 -6.90 -7.69 4.96
N THR A 140 -7.45 -8.86 5.27
CA THR A 140 -6.98 -10.10 4.66
C THR A 140 -7.59 -10.25 3.26
N ASN A 141 -6.98 -11.09 2.41
CA ASN A 141 -7.47 -11.34 1.05
C ASN A 141 -8.79 -12.14 1.00
N CYS A 142 -9.55 -12.15 2.08
CA CYS A 142 -10.90 -12.70 2.10
C CYS A 142 -11.92 -11.58 2.33
N ASN A 143 -12.99 -11.59 1.56
CA ASN A 143 -14.04 -10.57 1.60
C ASN A 143 -14.96 -10.71 2.83
N LYS A 144 -14.61 -11.55 3.80
CA LYS A 144 -15.44 -11.82 4.98
C LYS A 144 -14.60 -11.69 6.22
N SER A 145 -15.18 -11.05 7.23
CA SER A 145 -14.58 -10.98 8.54
C SER A 145 -14.91 -12.24 9.34
N PHE A 146 -13.88 -12.91 9.79
CA PHE A 146 -13.98 -14.07 10.67
C PHE A 146 -13.01 -13.89 11.85
N PRO A 147 -13.25 -14.52 13.01
CA PRO A 147 -12.36 -14.40 14.17
C PRO A 147 -10.89 -14.72 13.87
N TRP A 148 -10.60 -15.69 13.01
CA TRP A 148 -9.23 -15.99 12.62
C TRP A 148 -8.54 -14.86 11.84
N ASN A 149 -9.30 -13.96 11.19
CA ASN A 149 -8.72 -12.80 10.50
C ASN A 149 -8.06 -11.85 11.50
N ILE A 150 -8.63 -11.66 12.66
CA ILE A 150 -8.00 -10.86 13.73
C ILE A 150 -6.68 -11.51 14.16
N ALA A 151 -6.66 -12.81 14.39
CA ALA A 151 -5.44 -13.53 14.74
C ALA A 151 -4.39 -13.46 13.65
N ARG A 152 -4.80 -13.58 12.38
CA ARG A 152 -3.92 -13.46 11.21
C ARG A 152 -3.37 -12.05 11.07
N VAL A 153 -4.22 -11.04 11.20
CA VAL A 153 -3.81 -9.62 11.18
C VAL A 153 -2.81 -9.34 12.31
N CYS A 154 -3.09 -9.75 13.53
CA CYS A 154 -2.16 -9.60 14.66
C CYS A 154 -0.81 -10.28 14.40
N THR A 155 -0.80 -11.43 13.72
CA THR A 155 0.44 -12.13 13.40
C THR A 155 1.35 -11.30 12.50
N PHE A 156 0.83 -10.74 11.41
CA PHE A 156 1.69 -9.98 10.51
C PHE A 156 1.91 -8.53 10.95
N LEU A 157 0.96 -7.90 11.66
CA LEU A 157 1.17 -6.58 12.25
C LEU A 157 2.24 -6.59 13.34
N LYS A 158 2.22 -7.61 14.21
CA LYS A 158 3.26 -7.79 15.21
C LYS A 158 4.63 -7.98 14.57
N ALA A 159 4.74 -8.83 13.57
CA ALA A 159 5.99 -9.02 12.82
C ALA A 159 6.45 -7.72 12.13
N CYS A 160 5.52 -6.87 11.71
CA CYS A 160 5.82 -5.57 11.14
C CYS A 160 6.38 -4.61 12.21
N SER A 161 5.68 -4.43 13.32
CA SER A 161 6.11 -3.52 14.40
C SER A 161 7.43 -3.94 15.07
N GLU A 162 7.73 -5.24 15.10
CA GLU A 162 9.00 -5.75 15.65
C GLU A 162 10.24 -5.38 14.80
N VAL A 163 10.07 -5.08 13.53
CA VAL A 163 11.18 -4.73 12.62
C VAL A 163 11.16 -3.28 12.16
N ALA A 164 10.06 -2.57 12.36
CA ALA A 164 9.90 -1.17 11.95
C ALA A 164 10.79 -0.23 12.78
N GLU A 165 11.37 0.76 12.11
CA GLU A 165 12.12 1.87 12.72
C GLU A 165 11.34 3.19 12.66
N ILE A 166 10.21 3.19 11.94
CA ILE A 166 9.24 4.30 11.84
C ILE A 166 7.93 3.87 12.50
N PRO A 167 7.08 4.83 12.90
CA PRO A 167 5.75 4.51 13.42
C PRO A 167 4.94 3.65 12.47
N VAL A 168 4.26 2.64 13.05
CA VAL A 168 3.33 1.77 12.33
C VAL A 168 1.92 2.05 12.81
N HIS A 169 1.05 2.35 11.88
CA HIS A 169 -0.36 2.52 12.13
C HIS A 169 -1.19 1.50 11.36
N ALA A 170 -2.39 1.25 11.81
CA ALA A 170 -3.32 0.35 11.15
C ALA A 170 -4.73 0.90 11.19
N ASN A 171 -5.44 0.83 10.07
CA ASN A 171 -6.83 1.23 10.01
C ASN A 171 -7.73 0.03 10.36
N VAL A 172 -8.40 0.09 11.50
CA VAL A 172 -9.31 -0.96 11.96
C VAL A 172 -10.72 -0.67 11.48
N GLY A 173 -11.05 -1.27 10.39
CA GLY A 173 -12.35 -1.08 9.77
C GLY A 173 -12.97 -2.38 9.29
N MET A 174 -13.51 -2.35 8.10
CA MET A 174 -14.17 -3.48 7.47
C MET A 174 -13.24 -4.69 7.36
N GLY A 175 -13.73 -5.86 7.74
CA GLY A 175 -13.07 -7.13 7.51
C GLY A 175 -12.15 -7.64 8.62
N VAL A 176 -11.86 -6.84 9.66
CA VAL A 176 -10.87 -7.20 10.69
C VAL A 176 -11.49 -7.64 12.00
N ASN A 177 -12.69 -7.19 12.31
CA ASN A 177 -13.29 -7.25 13.64
C ASN A 177 -13.93 -8.59 14.05
N GLY A 178 -13.74 -9.65 13.27
CA GLY A 178 -14.19 -11.00 13.60
C GLY A 178 -15.69 -11.26 13.40
N ILE A 179 -16.41 -10.34 12.79
CA ILE A 179 -17.79 -10.52 12.36
C ILE A 179 -17.91 -10.42 10.85
N PRO A 180 -18.96 -10.96 10.23
CA PRO A 180 -19.22 -10.74 8.80
C PRO A 180 -19.24 -9.25 8.46
N MET A 181 -18.75 -8.89 7.29
CA MET A 181 -18.80 -7.50 6.82
C MET A 181 -20.23 -6.97 6.89
N CYS A 182 -20.39 -5.86 7.57
CA CYS A 182 -21.64 -5.12 7.68
C CYS A 182 -21.36 -3.63 7.46
N GLU A 183 -22.36 -2.92 6.98
CA GLU A 183 -22.26 -1.50 6.68
C GLU A 183 -21.96 -0.66 7.93
N ILE A 184 -22.55 -1.08 9.06
CA ILE A 184 -22.31 -0.45 10.36
C ILE A 184 -21.80 -1.52 11.32
N LEU A 185 -20.54 -1.36 11.74
CA LEU A 185 -19.90 -2.28 12.66
C LEU A 185 -20.33 -1.99 14.11
N PRO A 186 -20.69 -3.01 14.91
CA PRO A 186 -20.91 -2.83 16.33
C PRO A 186 -19.66 -2.29 17.03
N SER A 187 -19.81 -1.21 17.78
CA SER A 187 -18.68 -0.52 18.43
C SER A 187 -17.91 -1.38 19.43
N ASP A 188 -18.61 -2.30 20.11
CA ASP A 188 -17.94 -3.24 21.04
C ASP A 188 -17.02 -4.23 20.33
N VAL A 189 -17.37 -4.63 19.11
CA VAL A 189 -16.53 -5.53 18.29
C VAL A 189 -15.30 -4.80 17.76
N VAL A 190 -15.48 -3.58 17.27
CA VAL A 190 -14.38 -2.72 16.83
C VAL A 190 -13.42 -2.46 18.00
N SER A 191 -13.94 -2.03 19.16
CA SER A 191 -13.12 -1.76 20.35
C SER A 191 -12.35 -2.99 20.86
N LYS A 192 -12.90 -4.19 20.73
CA LYS A 192 -12.19 -5.42 21.08
C LYS A 192 -11.06 -5.74 20.09
N ALA A 193 -11.31 -5.49 18.79
CA ALA A 193 -10.28 -5.66 17.76
C ALA A 193 -9.14 -4.65 17.94
N ASP A 194 -9.49 -3.37 18.17
CA ASP A 194 -8.52 -2.30 18.45
C ASP A 194 -7.65 -2.66 19.66
N LYS A 195 -8.28 -3.05 20.75
CA LYS A 195 -7.57 -3.47 21.96
C LYS A 195 -6.62 -4.63 21.69
N ALA A 196 -7.06 -5.65 20.98
CA ALA A 196 -6.22 -6.80 20.64
C ALA A 196 -5.01 -6.40 19.78
N ILE A 197 -5.23 -5.53 18.79
CA ILE A 197 -4.18 -5.04 17.90
C ILE A 197 -3.15 -4.20 18.68
N VAL A 198 -3.61 -3.25 19.49
CA VAL A 198 -2.69 -2.41 20.29
C VAL A 198 -1.90 -3.24 21.31
N GLU A 199 -2.57 -4.09 22.08
CA GLU A 199 -1.91 -4.85 23.14
C GLU A 199 -0.97 -5.96 22.61
N ILE A 200 -1.34 -6.62 21.51
CA ILE A 200 -0.57 -7.74 20.93
C ILE A 200 0.52 -7.23 19.99
N CYS A 201 0.16 -6.29 19.12
CA CYS A 201 1.06 -5.85 18.03
C CYS A 201 1.91 -4.65 18.42
N ARG A 202 1.53 -3.90 19.47
CA ARG A 202 2.26 -2.71 19.95
C ARG A 202 2.40 -1.67 18.85
N LEU A 203 1.29 -1.38 18.13
CA LEU A 203 1.27 -0.35 17.11
C LEU A 203 1.33 1.04 17.75
N ASP A 204 1.84 1.99 16.99
CA ASP A 204 1.96 3.41 17.40
C ASP A 204 0.66 4.18 17.21
N GLY A 205 -0.25 3.70 16.34
CA GLY A 205 -1.55 4.32 16.06
C GLY A 205 -2.56 3.38 15.41
N LEU A 206 -3.83 3.81 15.45
CA LEU A 206 -4.98 3.19 14.79
C LEU A 206 -5.78 4.25 14.03
#